data_df402756c16f5afef2ae8b934291ba89
#
_entry.id   df402756c16f5afef2ae8b934291ba89
#
_cell.length_a   1.000
_cell.length_b   1.000
_cell.length_c   1.000
_cell.angle_alpha   90.00
_cell.angle_beta   90.00
_cell.angle_gamma   90.00
#
_symmetry.space_group_name_H-M   'P 1'
#
loop_
_entity.id
_entity.type
_entity.pdbx_description
1 polymer ?
#
loop_
_entity_poly.entity_id
_entity_poly.type
_entity_poly.pdbx_seq_one_letter_code
_entity_poly.pdbx_strand_id
1 'polypeptide(L)'
;MSTTTSNESRSRGKAPAGERVADWADGRLGIYSLAKANMRKIFPDHWSFMLGEIALYSFIIIILTGVYLTLFFHPSMNEVEYHGSYVPLQGQLMSEAFKSTLDISFDVRGGLLIRQIHHWAAIIFLAAMFVHMMRVFFTGAFRKPREINWLFGFLLFVLGMFTGFTGYSLPDDLLSGTGVRFTQGAILSMPIVGTYISMFLFGGEFPGDDFVARFYSIHILLLPGIMLGLVVGHLILVFYHKHTQFAGPGRTNKNVVGMPLLPVYMAKAGGFFFLVFGFIAALAGIASVNPIWALGPYRSDQVSTGAQPDWYMGFAEGLVRAMPGWEINFWGHTLVLGVFVPLVVFGLFLGIIALYPFIESWITGDKREHHILDRPRNAPTRTAFGVAWVTAYMIMLIGGGNDIVATHFHLSINSVTWFVRIGFFVGPVLAFIVTKRICLGLQRRDKDKVLHGRESGIIKRLPHGEFVEIHEPLSQDQMYTLTAHEQYKPAEIGPTVDENGVERKVKPTEKLRAKLSDAYYGEESQIPKPTVEEYREITSGHGHH
;
A
#
# COMPACT_ATOMS: atom_id res chain seq x y z
N MET A 1 -60.90 49.94 -3.52
CA MET A 1 -59.98 49.89 -2.38
C MET A 1 -58.63 49.46 -2.93
N SER A 2 -57.72 50.43 -3.01
CA SER A 2 -56.38 50.32 -3.56
C SER A 2 -55.43 49.78 -2.51
N THR A 3 -54.73 48.68 -2.77
CA THR A 3 -53.60 48.20 -1.95
C THR A 3 -52.31 48.52 -2.66
N THR A 4 -51.65 49.55 -2.17
CA THR A 4 -50.29 49.98 -2.50
C THR A 4 -49.27 48.95 -2.05
N THR A 5 -48.58 48.31 -2.99
CA THR A 5 -47.38 47.51 -2.72
C THR A 5 -46.19 48.45 -2.66
N SER A 6 -45.64 48.64 -1.46
CA SER A 6 -44.37 49.34 -1.22
C SER A 6 -43.20 48.50 -1.69
N ASN A 7 -42.56 48.98 -2.77
CA ASN A 7 -41.31 48.42 -3.30
C ASN A 7 -40.14 48.99 -2.46
N GLU A 8 -39.70 48.25 -1.43
CA GLU A 8 -38.47 48.57 -0.72
C GLU A 8 -37.26 48.22 -1.59
N SER A 9 -36.71 49.22 -2.24
CA SER A 9 -35.39 49.14 -2.89
C SER A 9 -34.30 49.05 -1.81
N ARG A 10 -33.91 47.83 -1.42
CA ARG A 10 -32.69 47.64 -0.63
C ARG A 10 -31.51 48.14 -1.46
N SER A 11 -30.86 49.21 -1.02
CA SER A 11 -29.61 49.71 -1.55
C SER A 11 -28.55 48.57 -1.41
N ARG A 12 -28.19 47.96 -2.53
CA ARG A 12 -27.06 47.02 -2.59
C ARG A 12 -25.78 47.81 -2.32
N GLY A 13 -25.30 47.82 -1.10
CA GLY A 13 -23.94 48.22 -0.77
C GLY A 13 -22.95 47.48 -1.68
N LYS A 14 -21.89 48.17 -2.12
CA LYS A 14 -20.84 47.54 -2.96
C LYS A 14 -20.31 46.30 -2.23
N ALA A 15 -20.42 45.15 -2.86
CA ALA A 15 -19.88 43.90 -2.34
C ALA A 15 -18.40 44.06 -1.92
N PRO A 16 -17.95 43.47 -0.83
CA PRO A 16 -16.56 43.51 -0.39
C PRO A 16 -15.60 43.14 -1.53
N ALA A 17 -14.39 43.71 -1.52
CA ALA A 17 -13.42 43.51 -2.60
C ALA A 17 -13.14 42.03 -2.89
N GLY A 18 -13.11 41.19 -1.85
CA GLY A 18 -12.93 39.73 -1.97
C GLY A 18 -14.09 39.04 -2.70
N GLU A 19 -15.33 39.48 -2.46
CA GLU A 19 -16.52 38.91 -3.12
C GLU A 19 -16.55 39.25 -4.60
N ARG A 20 -16.15 40.46 -4.98
CA ARG A 20 -16.03 40.88 -6.39
C ARG A 20 -14.94 40.10 -7.14
N VAL A 21 -13.81 39.84 -6.50
CA VAL A 21 -12.74 39.02 -7.08
C VAL A 21 -13.18 37.55 -7.23
N ALA A 22 -13.89 37.02 -6.24
CA ALA A 22 -14.47 35.68 -6.31
C ALA A 22 -15.50 35.56 -7.45
N ASP A 23 -16.43 36.51 -7.58
CA ASP A 23 -17.42 36.52 -8.65
C ASP A 23 -16.79 36.70 -10.04
N TRP A 24 -15.75 37.52 -10.14
CA TRP A 24 -14.98 37.69 -11.37
C TRP A 24 -14.26 36.41 -11.80
N ALA A 25 -13.63 35.73 -10.87
CA ALA A 25 -12.95 34.45 -11.12
C ALA A 25 -13.94 33.33 -11.45
N ASP A 26 -15.07 33.25 -10.72
CA ASP A 26 -16.09 32.23 -10.97
C ASP A 26 -16.77 32.40 -12.31
N GLY A 27 -17.05 33.63 -12.71
CA GLY A 27 -17.64 33.92 -14.01
C GLY A 27 -16.76 33.54 -15.22
N ARG A 28 -15.46 33.31 -15.02
CA ARG A 28 -14.51 32.90 -16.07
C ARG A 28 -14.06 31.45 -15.96
N LEU A 29 -13.92 30.94 -14.79
CA LEU A 29 -13.29 29.61 -14.51
C LEU A 29 -14.25 28.62 -13.85
N GLY A 30 -15.44 29.05 -13.39
CA GLY A 30 -16.40 28.21 -12.68
C GLY A 30 -15.85 27.60 -11.38
N ILE A 31 -14.75 28.18 -10.84
CA ILE A 31 -14.01 27.62 -9.69
C ILE A 31 -14.86 27.59 -8.42
N TYR A 32 -15.62 28.65 -8.17
CA TYR A 32 -16.44 28.74 -6.96
C TYR A 32 -17.57 27.72 -6.95
N SER A 33 -18.28 27.57 -8.09
CA SER A 33 -19.34 26.58 -8.23
C SER A 33 -18.82 25.16 -8.11
N LEU A 34 -17.68 24.86 -8.75
CA LEU A 34 -16.98 23.58 -8.64
C LEU A 34 -16.50 23.32 -7.20
N ALA A 35 -15.87 24.29 -6.57
CA ALA A 35 -15.43 24.22 -5.19
C ALA A 35 -16.60 23.98 -4.24
N LYS A 36 -17.69 24.78 -4.35
CA LYS A 36 -18.88 24.65 -3.51
C LYS A 36 -19.54 23.27 -3.62
N ALA A 37 -19.61 22.70 -4.83
CA ALA A 37 -20.14 21.36 -5.04
C ALA A 37 -19.27 20.28 -4.39
N ASN A 38 -17.95 20.42 -4.48
CA ASN A 38 -17.00 19.45 -3.89
C ASN A 38 -16.87 19.60 -2.37
N MET A 39 -16.91 20.81 -1.83
CA MET A 39 -16.84 21.07 -0.38
C MET A 39 -18.03 20.51 0.40
N ARG A 40 -19.16 20.24 -0.25
CA ARG A 40 -20.34 19.61 0.35
C ARG A 40 -20.36 18.08 0.25
N LYS A 41 -19.36 17.47 -0.41
CA LYS A 41 -19.29 16.01 -0.52
C LYS A 41 -19.18 15.36 0.86
N ILE A 42 -19.84 14.22 0.99
CA ILE A 42 -19.85 13.44 2.22
C ILE A 42 -18.68 12.44 2.19
N PHE A 43 -17.94 12.41 3.30
CA PHE A 43 -16.82 11.49 3.53
C PHE A 43 -17.22 10.51 4.63
N PRO A 44 -17.09 9.19 4.40
CA PRO A 44 -17.34 8.19 5.43
C PRO A 44 -16.36 8.33 6.58
N ASP A 45 -16.84 8.22 7.80
CA ASP A 45 -16.00 8.25 8.98
C ASP A 45 -15.67 6.81 9.42
N HIS A 46 -14.42 6.40 9.16
CA HIS A 46 -13.91 5.10 9.63
C HIS A 46 -12.38 5.18 9.72
N TRP A 47 -11.81 4.70 10.83
CA TRP A 47 -10.37 4.78 11.11
C TRP A 47 -9.48 4.26 9.97
N SER A 48 -9.92 3.22 9.24
CA SER A 48 -9.12 2.62 8.15
C SER A 48 -8.94 3.53 6.92
N PHE A 49 -9.72 4.61 6.81
CA PHE A 49 -9.52 5.61 5.76
C PHE A 49 -8.36 6.55 6.08
N MET A 50 -8.03 6.71 7.39
CA MET A 50 -6.91 7.54 7.86
C MET A 50 -5.54 7.03 7.38
N LEU A 51 -5.41 5.75 6.98
CA LEU A 51 -4.15 5.21 6.44
C LEU A 51 -3.66 5.96 5.20
N GLY A 52 -4.56 6.34 4.29
CA GLY A 52 -4.22 7.16 3.13
C GLY A 52 -3.86 8.60 3.51
N GLU A 53 -4.47 9.13 4.57
CA GLU A 53 -4.14 10.46 5.11
C GLU A 53 -2.74 10.47 5.75
N ILE A 54 -2.36 9.43 6.50
CA ILE A 54 -1.00 9.30 7.05
C ILE A 54 0.03 9.32 5.92
N ALA A 55 -0.21 8.58 4.84
CA ALA A 55 0.67 8.60 3.68
C ALA A 55 0.76 10.00 3.05
N LEU A 56 -0.37 10.67 2.83
CA LEU A 56 -0.41 12.02 2.25
C LEU A 56 0.33 13.05 3.15
N TYR A 57 0.10 13.00 4.46
CA TYR A 57 0.72 13.93 5.40
C TYR A 57 2.23 13.69 5.51
N SER A 58 2.66 12.43 5.55
CA SER A 58 4.08 12.09 5.51
C SER A 58 4.73 12.57 4.21
N PHE A 59 4.05 12.45 3.06
CA PHE A 59 4.53 12.97 1.78
C PHE A 59 4.72 14.50 1.80
N ILE A 60 3.78 15.24 2.37
CA ILE A 60 3.90 16.71 2.54
C ILE A 60 5.12 17.04 3.41
N ILE A 61 5.31 16.32 4.52
CA ILE A 61 6.45 16.52 5.44
C ILE A 61 7.77 16.23 4.72
N ILE A 62 7.84 15.16 3.92
CA ILE A 62 9.03 14.81 3.13
C ILE A 62 9.38 15.92 2.14
N ILE A 63 8.41 16.46 1.42
CA ILE A 63 8.64 17.57 0.47
C ILE A 63 9.19 18.80 1.20
N LEU A 64 8.55 19.21 2.29
CA LEU A 64 8.97 20.40 3.05
C LEU A 64 10.38 20.26 3.64
N THR A 65 10.66 19.12 4.27
CA THR A 65 11.98 18.84 4.83
C THR A 65 13.05 18.62 3.74
N GLY A 66 12.66 18.00 2.61
CA GLY A 66 13.54 17.80 1.46
C GLY A 66 13.99 19.13 0.85
N VAL A 67 13.06 20.08 0.64
CA VAL A 67 13.41 21.44 0.16
C VAL A 67 14.41 22.12 1.10
N TYR A 68 14.26 21.98 2.42
CA TYR A 68 15.25 22.52 3.36
C TYR A 68 16.61 21.86 3.20
N LEU A 69 16.68 20.53 3.07
CA LEU A 69 17.94 19.80 2.95
C LEU A 69 18.69 20.13 1.66
N THR A 70 18.00 20.44 0.56
CA THR A 70 18.65 20.83 -0.71
C THR A 70 19.50 22.10 -0.60
N LEU A 71 19.23 22.95 0.40
CA LEU A 71 20.00 24.18 0.60
C LEU A 71 21.41 23.93 1.12
N PHE A 72 21.68 22.76 1.68
CA PHE A 72 22.94 22.44 2.36
C PHE A 72 23.66 21.22 1.80
N PHE A 73 22.99 20.37 1.04
CA PHE A 73 23.58 19.15 0.49
C PHE A 73 24.36 19.43 -0.81
N HIS A 74 25.57 18.87 -0.91
CA HIS A 74 26.43 18.97 -2.09
C HIS A 74 26.50 17.61 -2.82
N PRO A 75 25.86 17.45 -3.99
CA PRO A 75 25.80 16.17 -4.70
C PRO A 75 27.06 15.92 -5.55
N SER A 76 28.22 15.75 -4.92
CA SER A 76 29.51 15.57 -5.58
C SER A 76 30.29 14.40 -4.97
N MET A 77 30.95 13.64 -5.83
CA MET A 77 31.86 12.54 -5.46
C MET A 77 33.34 13.00 -5.33
N ASN A 78 33.61 14.32 -5.51
CA ASN A 78 34.97 14.83 -5.31
C ASN A 78 35.46 14.51 -3.90
N GLU A 79 36.66 13.98 -3.79
CA GLU A 79 37.29 13.69 -2.50
C GLU A 79 37.79 14.98 -1.83
N VAL A 80 37.42 15.12 -0.55
CA VAL A 80 37.86 16.23 0.31
C VAL A 80 38.26 15.71 1.68
N GLU A 81 39.22 16.37 2.32
CA GLU A 81 39.58 16.10 3.70
C GLU A 81 38.59 16.77 4.64
N TYR A 82 38.09 16.02 5.63
CA TYR A 82 37.11 16.54 6.57
C TYR A 82 37.75 17.34 7.71
N HIS A 83 37.31 18.58 7.88
CA HIS A 83 37.73 19.48 8.95
C HIS A 83 36.58 20.04 9.78
N GLY A 84 35.38 19.43 9.67
CA GLY A 84 34.16 19.85 10.40
C GLY A 84 34.20 19.49 11.88
N SER A 85 33.08 19.76 12.58
CA SER A 85 32.96 19.64 14.05
C SER A 85 32.95 18.21 14.58
N TYR A 86 32.72 17.19 13.73
CA TYR A 86 32.70 15.80 14.20
C TYR A 86 34.13 15.21 14.28
N VAL A 87 34.74 15.38 15.45
CA VAL A 87 36.13 15.02 15.73
C VAL A 87 36.59 13.63 15.28
N PRO A 88 35.79 12.54 15.44
CA PRO A 88 36.24 11.20 15.08
C PRO A 88 36.58 10.98 13.59
N LEU A 89 36.07 11.85 12.70
CA LEU A 89 36.31 11.76 11.25
C LEU A 89 37.22 12.85 10.72
N GLN A 90 37.76 13.74 11.57
CA GLN A 90 38.70 14.78 11.13
C GLN A 90 39.94 14.17 10.49
N GLY A 91 40.41 14.79 9.39
CA GLY A 91 41.56 14.34 8.62
C GLY A 91 41.30 13.14 7.70
N GLN A 92 40.06 12.61 7.64
CA GLN A 92 39.74 11.55 6.72
C GLN A 92 39.29 12.08 5.36
N LEU A 93 39.71 11.39 4.30
CA LEU A 93 39.22 11.65 2.94
C LEU A 93 37.83 11.06 2.79
N MET A 94 36.92 11.83 2.21
CA MET A 94 35.53 11.44 1.95
C MET A 94 34.97 12.24 0.77
N SER A 95 33.86 11.78 0.19
CA SER A 95 33.16 12.55 -0.84
C SER A 95 32.53 13.83 -0.26
N GLU A 96 32.40 14.88 -1.09
CA GLU A 96 31.69 16.11 -0.70
C GLU A 96 30.23 15.80 -0.28
N ALA A 97 29.60 14.78 -0.88
CA ALA A 97 28.27 14.32 -0.50
C ALA A 97 28.22 13.85 0.97
N PHE A 98 29.20 12.99 1.37
CA PHE A 98 29.29 12.53 2.76
C PHE A 98 29.62 13.69 3.71
N LYS A 99 30.60 14.53 3.34
CA LYS A 99 30.99 15.72 4.11
C LYS A 99 29.78 16.62 4.35
N SER A 100 29.04 17.01 3.29
CA SER A 100 27.89 17.91 3.43
C SER A 100 26.77 17.31 4.30
N THR A 101 26.63 15.98 4.31
CA THR A 101 25.68 15.30 5.20
C THR A 101 26.13 15.34 6.67
N LEU A 102 27.45 15.29 6.92
CA LEU A 102 28.00 15.53 8.26
C LEU A 102 27.78 16.99 8.70
N ASP A 103 28.05 17.95 7.81
CA ASP A 103 27.86 19.39 8.07
C ASP A 103 26.38 19.67 8.39
N ILE A 104 25.43 19.10 7.63
CA ILE A 104 24.00 19.16 7.93
C ILE A 104 23.70 18.61 9.33
N SER A 105 24.35 17.51 9.71
CA SER A 105 24.07 16.83 10.99
C SER A 105 24.65 17.57 12.20
N PHE A 106 25.80 18.23 12.08
CA PHE A 106 26.55 18.76 13.21
C PHE A 106 26.77 20.28 13.17
N ASP A 107 26.83 20.89 11.99
CA ASP A 107 27.16 22.30 11.86
C ASP A 107 25.97 23.19 11.49
N VAL A 108 24.94 22.61 10.82
CA VAL A 108 23.71 23.32 10.49
C VAL A 108 22.74 23.26 11.67
N ARG A 109 22.31 24.44 12.17
CA ARG A 109 21.36 24.52 13.30
C ARG A 109 20.03 23.83 12.95
N GLY A 110 19.68 22.80 13.72
CA GLY A 110 18.48 21.99 13.48
C GLY A 110 18.60 21.00 12.33
N GLY A 111 19.73 20.96 11.63
CA GLY A 111 19.91 20.12 10.45
C GLY A 111 19.75 18.63 10.74
N LEU A 112 20.33 18.13 11.84
CA LEU A 112 20.15 16.74 12.26
C LEU A 112 18.67 16.41 12.46
N LEU A 113 17.92 17.25 13.17
CA LEU A 113 16.49 17.00 13.41
C LEU A 113 15.69 16.97 12.10
N ILE A 114 15.91 17.93 11.20
CA ILE A 114 15.22 17.98 9.91
C ILE A 114 15.58 16.76 9.06
N ARG A 115 16.85 16.33 9.02
CA ARG A 115 17.29 15.11 8.31
C ARG A 115 16.60 13.86 8.90
N GLN A 116 16.50 13.77 10.22
CA GLN A 116 15.82 12.66 10.88
C GLN A 116 14.31 12.69 10.63
N ILE A 117 13.65 13.86 10.66
CA ILE A 117 12.22 14.00 10.29
C ILE A 117 12.01 13.54 8.86
N HIS A 118 12.89 13.93 7.93
CA HIS A 118 12.80 13.52 6.52
C HIS A 118 12.86 12.01 6.38
N HIS A 119 13.82 11.36 7.01
CA HIS A 119 13.99 9.91 6.94
C HIS A 119 12.83 9.15 7.61
N TRP A 120 12.42 9.54 8.84
CA TRP A 120 11.27 8.92 9.51
C TRP A 120 9.98 9.11 8.72
N ALA A 121 9.77 10.30 8.14
CA ALA A 121 8.62 10.56 7.30
C ALA A 121 8.61 9.65 6.06
N ALA A 122 9.78 9.37 5.45
CA ALA A 122 9.88 8.46 4.31
C ALA A 122 9.53 7.01 4.70
N ILE A 123 10.04 6.53 5.84
CA ILE A 123 9.71 5.18 6.35
C ILE A 123 8.22 5.06 6.64
N ILE A 124 7.62 6.06 7.32
CA ILE A 124 6.19 6.06 7.66
C ILE A 124 5.33 6.21 6.41
N PHE A 125 5.74 7.01 5.44
CA PHE A 125 5.07 7.15 4.14
C PHE A 125 4.92 5.80 3.44
N LEU A 126 6.01 5.07 3.29
CA LEU A 126 6.00 3.75 2.65
C LEU A 126 5.21 2.72 3.46
N ALA A 127 5.35 2.71 4.79
CA ALA A 127 4.58 1.82 5.65
C ALA A 127 3.07 2.11 5.57
N ALA A 128 2.68 3.39 5.61
CA ALA A 128 1.30 3.80 5.47
C ALA A 128 0.72 3.44 4.10
N MET A 129 1.47 3.65 3.01
CA MET A 129 1.05 3.23 1.67
C MET A 129 0.87 1.72 1.58
N PHE A 130 1.80 0.93 2.12
CA PHE A 130 1.73 -0.53 2.12
C PHE A 130 0.47 -1.02 2.86
N VAL A 131 0.24 -0.53 4.08
CA VAL A 131 -0.95 -0.90 4.86
C VAL A 131 -2.24 -0.37 4.22
N HIS A 132 -2.20 0.83 3.61
CA HIS A 132 -3.32 1.36 2.84
C HIS A 132 -3.68 0.47 1.64
N MET A 133 -2.69 0.03 0.87
CA MET A 133 -2.89 -0.90 -0.24
C MET A 133 -3.45 -2.25 0.24
N MET A 134 -2.93 -2.80 1.35
CA MET A 134 -3.49 -4.01 1.97
C MET A 134 -4.97 -3.82 2.34
N ARG A 135 -5.31 -2.69 2.98
CA ARG A 135 -6.69 -2.37 3.33
C ARG A 135 -7.58 -2.33 2.08
N VAL A 136 -7.13 -1.64 1.02
CA VAL A 136 -7.86 -1.56 -0.26
C VAL A 136 -8.05 -2.95 -0.87
N PHE A 137 -7.00 -3.79 -0.85
CA PHE A 137 -7.02 -5.16 -1.36
C PHE A 137 -8.01 -6.04 -0.59
N PHE A 138 -7.86 -6.15 0.72
CA PHE A 138 -8.67 -7.07 1.55
C PHE A 138 -10.15 -6.69 1.61
N THR A 139 -10.47 -5.41 1.42
CA THR A 139 -11.86 -4.95 1.40
C THR A 139 -12.46 -4.87 -0.01
N GLY A 140 -11.70 -5.18 -1.06
CA GLY A 140 -12.14 -5.09 -2.44
C GLY A 140 -12.47 -3.67 -2.90
N ALA A 141 -11.87 -2.65 -2.26
CA ALA A 141 -12.11 -1.24 -2.62
C ALA A 141 -11.57 -0.88 -4.01
N PHE A 142 -10.68 -1.69 -4.57
CA PHE A 142 -10.11 -1.54 -5.92
C PHE A 142 -11.08 -1.93 -7.04
N ARG A 143 -12.20 -2.61 -6.74
CA ARG A 143 -13.17 -3.05 -7.75
C ARG A 143 -13.78 -1.86 -8.48
N LYS A 144 -14.38 -2.12 -9.64
CA LYS A 144 -15.00 -1.10 -10.48
C LYS A 144 -15.82 -0.08 -9.65
N PRO A 145 -15.60 1.23 -9.88
CA PRO A 145 -14.86 1.89 -10.97
C PRO A 145 -13.41 2.32 -10.58
N ARG A 146 -12.75 1.67 -9.61
CA ARG A 146 -11.51 2.14 -8.96
C ARG A 146 -10.24 1.39 -9.38
N GLU A 147 -10.31 0.58 -10.44
CA GLU A 147 -9.16 -0.20 -10.94
C GLU A 147 -7.99 0.70 -11.34
N ILE A 148 -8.27 1.82 -12.01
CA ILE A 148 -7.25 2.79 -12.39
C ILE A 148 -6.67 3.50 -11.17
N ASN A 149 -7.51 3.79 -10.18
CA ASN A 149 -7.04 4.40 -8.93
C ASN A 149 -6.14 3.46 -8.12
N TRP A 150 -6.38 2.16 -8.20
CA TRP A 150 -5.47 1.14 -7.68
C TRP A 150 -4.10 1.18 -8.37
N LEU A 151 -4.06 1.27 -9.71
CA LEU A 151 -2.81 1.39 -10.46
C LEU A 151 -2.03 2.66 -10.07
N PHE A 152 -2.71 3.79 -9.87
CA PHE A 152 -2.07 5.02 -9.39
C PHE A 152 -1.45 4.81 -8.01
N GLY A 153 -2.18 4.19 -7.07
CA GLY A 153 -1.67 3.86 -5.75
C GLY A 153 -0.48 2.89 -5.79
N PHE A 154 -0.54 1.88 -6.66
CA PHE A 154 0.55 0.94 -6.88
C PHE A 154 1.81 1.62 -7.45
N LEU A 155 1.64 2.47 -8.47
CA LEU A 155 2.75 3.24 -9.05
C LEU A 155 3.37 4.20 -8.03
N LEU A 156 2.55 4.86 -7.20
CA LEU A 156 3.03 5.69 -6.09
C LEU A 156 3.88 4.88 -5.11
N PHE A 157 3.47 3.65 -4.78
CA PHE A 157 4.24 2.78 -3.89
C PHE A 157 5.59 2.40 -4.50
N VAL A 158 5.61 1.96 -5.78
CA VAL A 158 6.85 1.59 -6.49
C VAL A 158 7.78 2.80 -6.64
N LEU A 159 7.26 3.96 -7.05
CA LEU A 159 8.04 5.18 -7.16
C LEU A 159 8.54 5.65 -5.78
N GLY A 160 7.74 5.47 -4.72
CA GLY A 160 8.15 5.72 -3.34
C GLY A 160 9.34 4.86 -2.92
N MET A 161 9.34 3.56 -3.28
CA MET A 161 10.48 2.66 -3.04
C MET A 161 11.75 3.17 -3.75
N PHE A 162 11.66 3.53 -5.04
CA PHE A 162 12.79 4.07 -5.79
C PHE A 162 13.25 5.44 -5.26
N THR A 163 12.32 6.30 -4.84
CA THR A 163 12.65 7.58 -4.22
C THR A 163 13.37 7.37 -2.89
N GLY A 164 12.90 6.43 -2.07
CA GLY A 164 13.57 6.04 -0.83
C GLY A 164 14.98 5.52 -1.09
N PHE A 165 15.16 4.62 -2.06
CA PHE A 165 16.46 4.07 -2.44
C PHE A 165 17.43 5.15 -2.92
N THR A 166 17.00 6.02 -3.84
CA THR A 166 17.88 7.11 -4.33
C THR A 166 18.25 8.07 -3.20
N GLY A 167 17.32 8.43 -2.30
CA GLY A 167 17.58 9.32 -1.16
C GLY A 167 18.51 8.71 -0.10
N TYR A 168 18.29 7.44 0.21
CA TYR A 168 19.14 6.65 1.10
C TYR A 168 20.60 6.58 0.58
N SER A 169 20.80 6.60 -0.74
CA SER A 169 22.10 6.48 -1.38
C SER A 169 22.87 7.80 -1.47
N LEU A 170 22.23 8.96 -1.25
CA LEU A 170 22.87 10.28 -1.40
C LEU A 170 24.02 10.54 -0.43
N PRO A 171 23.96 10.13 0.86
CA PRO A 171 25.05 10.40 1.81
C PRO A 171 26.38 9.73 1.47
N ASP A 172 26.41 8.75 0.59
CA ASP A 172 27.63 8.01 0.21
C ASP A 172 28.36 7.38 1.41
N ASP A 173 27.57 6.86 2.37
CA ASP A 173 28.10 6.13 3.52
C ASP A 173 28.34 4.66 3.19
N LEU A 174 29.10 3.95 4.04
CA LEU A 174 29.50 2.56 3.80
C LEU A 174 28.28 1.61 3.65
N LEU A 175 27.20 1.85 4.37
CA LEU A 175 25.98 1.06 4.30
C LEU A 175 25.25 1.28 2.96
N SER A 176 24.96 2.53 2.62
CA SER A 176 24.24 2.88 1.38
C SER A 176 25.07 2.57 0.13
N GLY A 177 26.37 2.86 0.14
CA GLY A 177 27.27 2.56 -0.96
C GLY A 177 27.36 1.05 -1.25
N THR A 178 27.36 0.21 -0.22
CA THR A 178 27.27 -1.25 -0.38
C THR A 178 25.96 -1.65 -1.06
N GLY A 179 24.83 -1.05 -0.69
CA GLY A 179 23.53 -1.30 -1.31
C GLY A 179 23.46 -0.84 -2.78
N VAL A 180 24.08 0.30 -3.09
CA VAL A 180 24.20 0.81 -4.48
C VAL A 180 25.04 -0.14 -5.34
N ARG A 181 26.17 -0.65 -4.83
CA ARG A 181 27.00 -1.65 -5.52
C ARG A 181 26.26 -2.95 -5.79
N PHE A 182 25.50 -3.43 -4.80
CA PHE A 182 24.61 -4.58 -4.99
C PHE A 182 23.59 -4.34 -6.11
N THR A 183 22.96 -3.18 -6.12
CA THR A 183 21.96 -2.79 -7.14
C THR A 183 22.58 -2.70 -8.52
N GLN A 184 23.80 -2.16 -8.65
CA GLN A 184 24.53 -2.15 -9.91
C GLN A 184 24.80 -3.57 -10.41
N GLY A 185 25.26 -4.48 -9.53
CA GLY A 185 25.47 -5.88 -9.87
C GLY A 185 24.19 -6.56 -10.34
N ALA A 186 23.04 -6.26 -9.71
CA ALA A 186 21.74 -6.74 -10.12
C ALA A 186 21.33 -6.22 -11.50
N ILE A 187 21.57 -4.94 -11.78
CA ILE A 187 21.31 -4.34 -13.10
C ILE A 187 22.18 -4.99 -14.17
N LEU A 188 23.48 -5.17 -13.91
CA LEU A 188 24.42 -5.78 -14.85
C LEU A 188 24.06 -7.25 -15.16
N SER A 189 23.36 -7.95 -14.26
CA SER A 189 22.89 -9.32 -14.52
C SER A 189 21.75 -9.41 -15.53
N MET A 190 21.13 -8.28 -15.91
CA MET A 190 20.08 -8.27 -16.93
C MET A 190 20.67 -8.43 -18.32
N PRO A 191 20.29 -9.47 -19.07
CA PRO A 191 20.81 -9.68 -20.41
C PRO A 191 20.52 -8.49 -21.34
N ILE A 192 21.48 -8.15 -22.20
CA ILE A 192 21.40 -7.13 -23.25
C ILE A 192 21.32 -5.70 -22.72
N VAL A 193 20.35 -5.41 -21.82
CA VAL A 193 20.04 -4.03 -21.41
C VAL A 193 20.81 -3.57 -20.15
N GLY A 194 21.33 -4.51 -19.35
CA GLY A 194 21.93 -4.20 -18.04
C GLY A 194 23.09 -3.22 -18.13
N THR A 195 24.02 -3.42 -19.06
CA THR A 195 25.16 -2.54 -19.27
C THR A 195 24.72 -1.11 -19.62
N TYR A 196 23.72 -0.97 -20.52
CA TYR A 196 23.22 0.35 -20.92
C TYR A 196 22.53 1.07 -19.76
N ILE A 197 21.73 0.36 -18.96
CA ILE A 197 21.08 0.93 -17.78
C ILE A 197 22.13 1.33 -16.74
N SER A 198 23.14 0.48 -16.51
CA SER A 198 24.24 0.78 -15.57
C SER A 198 25.02 2.02 -16.01
N MET A 199 25.40 2.12 -17.29
CA MET A 199 26.06 3.31 -17.84
C MET A 199 25.23 4.58 -17.71
N PHE A 200 23.93 4.48 -17.95
CA PHE A 200 23.01 5.62 -17.79
C PHE A 200 22.89 6.08 -16.34
N LEU A 201 22.74 5.16 -15.39
CA LEU A 201 22.54 5.48 -13.98
C LEU A 201 23.84 5.88 -13.27
N PHE A 202 24.93 5.13 -13.48
CA PHE A 202 26.18 5.28 -12.73
C PHE A 202 27.26 6.07 -13.47
N GLY A 203 27.15 6.24 -14.78
CA GLY A 203 28.06 7.08 -15.56
C GLY A 203 29.39 6.44 -15.93
N GLY A 204 29.61 5.17 -15.61
CA GLY A 204 30.85 4.47 -15.87
C GLY A 204 31.10 3.31 -14.92
N GLU A 205 32.39 3.04 -14.61
CA GLU A 205 32.79 2.08 -13.61
C GLU A 205 32.33 2.53 -12.20
N PHE A 206 31.97 1.59 -11.36
CA PHE A 206 31.50 1.90 -10.01
C PHE A 206 32.67 2.06 -9.02
N PRO A 207 32.60 3.10 -8.11
CA PRO A 207 31.64 4.19 -8.10
C PRO A 207 31.96 5.23 -9.18
N GLY A 208 31.01 5.55 -10.04
CA GLY A 208 31.22 6.61 -11.04
C GLY A 208 31.15 7.99 -10.40
N ASP A 209 31.85 8.96 -10.99
CA ASP A 209 31.94 10.34 -10.45
C ASP A 209 30.59 11.08 -10.47
N ASP A 210 29.72 10.68 -11.40
CA ASP A 210 28.42 11.36 -11.65
C ASP A 210 27.22 10.74 -10.92
N PHE A 211 27.35 9.57 -10.30
CA PHE A 211 26.16 8.84 -9.87
C PHE A 211 25.36 9.57 -8.77
N VAL A 212 26.04 10.19 -7.81
CA VAL A 212 25.36 10.95 -6.73
C VAL A 212 24.62 12.16 -7.31
N ALA A 213 25.21 12.87 -8.26
CA ALA A 213 24.57 14.01 -8.92
C ALA A 213 23.31 13.58 -9.72
N ARG A 214 23.38 12.43 -10.39
CA ARG A 214 22.24 11.84 -11.11
C ARG A 214 21.14 11.38 -10.14
N PHE A 215 21.51 10.64 -9.09
CA PHE A 215 20.57 10.20 -8.06
C PHE A 215 19.92 11.39 -7.35
N TYR A 216 20.69 12.44 -7.08
CA TYR A 216 20.16 13.67 -6.51
C TYR A 216 19.08 14.30 -7.41
N SER A 217 19.38 14.47 -8.70
CA SER A 217 18.42 15.03 -9.67
C SER A 217 17.15 14.17 -9.80
N ILE A 218 17.31 12.85 -9.80
CA ILE A 218 16.20 11.89 -9.81
C ILE A 218 15.39 12.02 -8.51
N HIS A 219 16.05 12.09 -7.35
CA HIS A 219 15.43 12.11 -6.03
C HIS A 219 14.67 13.40 -5.73
N ILE A 220 15.24 14.57 -6.07
CA ILE A 220 14.63 15.85 -5.70
C ILE A 220 13.63 16.38 -6.73
N LEU A 221 13.75 15.98 -8.00
CA LEU A 221 12.96 16.56 -9.10
C LEU A 221 12.10 15.52 -9.82
N LEU A 222 12.74 14.51 -10.45
CA LEU A 222 12.02 13.60 -11.34
C LEU A 222 10.99 12.75 -10.61
N LEU A 223 11.40 12.00 -9.61
CA LEU A 223 10.49 11.09 -8.88
C LEU A 223 9.45 11.86 -8.07
N PRO A 224 9.79 12.88 -7.27
CA PRO A 224 8.78 13.66 -6.55
C PRO A 224 7.82 14.40 -7.48
N GLY A 225 8.27 14.89 -8.64
CA GLY A 225 7.42 15.54 -9.63
C GLY A 225 6.38 14.59 -10.20
N ILE A 226 6.78 13.38 -10.60
CA ILE A 226 5.86 12.33 -11.07
C ILE A 226 4.92 11.91 -9.95
N MET A 227 5.43 11.69 -8.73
CA MET A 227 4.61 11.31 -7.58
C MET A 227 3.58 12.37 -7.24
N LEU A 228 3.93 13.66 -7.26
CA LEU A 228 2.99 14.75 -7.02
C LEU A 228 1.85 14.74 -8.05
N GLY A 229 2.17 14.55 -9.33
CA GLY A 229 1.16 14.39 -10.38
C GLY A 229 0.25 13.19 -10.15
N LEU A 230 0.80 12.06 -9.75
CA LEU A 230 0.03 10.86 -9.43
C LEU A 230 -0.82 11.02 -8.16
N VAL A 231 -0.32 11.68 -7.11
CA VAL A 231 -1.10 11.99 -5.89
C VAL A 231 -2.31 12.85 -6.25
N VAL A 232 -2.11 13.91 -7.03
CA VAL A 232 -3.21 14.78 -7.49
C VAL A 232 -4.23 13.96 -8.30
N GLY A 233 -3.77 13.16 -9.26
CA GLY A 233 -4.65 12.28 -10.04
C GLY A 233 -5.39 11.26 -9.19
N HIS A 234 -4.70 10.62 -8.23
CA HIS A 234 -5.28 9.67 -7.28
C HIS A 234 -6.42 10.31 -6.46
N LEU A 235 -6.18 11.50 -5.91
CA LEU A 235 -7.18 12.23 -5.13
C LEU A 235 -8.37 12.69 -6.01
N ILE A 236 -8.12 13.18 -7.23
CA ILE A 236 -9.19 13.53 -8.19
C ILE A 236 -10.08 12.32 -8.45
N LEU A 237 -9.50 11.13 -8.68
CA LEU A 237 -10.26 9.90 -8.88
C LEU A 237 -11.07 9.48 -7.65
N VAL A 238 -10.56 9.70 -6.42
CA VAL A 238 -11.31 9.46 -5.18
C VAL A 238 -12.54 10.37 -5.12
N PHE A 239 -12.38 11.67 -5.45
CA PHE A 239 -13.49 12.62 -5.49
C PHE A 239 -14.50 12.31 -6.60
N TYR A 240 -14.04 11.86 -7.76
CA TYR A 240 -14.88 11.55 -8.92
C TYR A 240 -15.71 10.27 -8.70
N HIS A 241 -15.06 9.17 -8.26
CA HIS A 241 -15.70 7.86 -8.08
C HIS A 241 -16.46 7.71 -6.76
N LYS A 242 -16.49 8.73 -5.90
CA LYS A 242 -17.04 8.72 -4.55
C LYS A 242 -16.27 7.74 -3.61
N HIS A 243 -16.44 7.91 -2.33
CA HIS A 243 -15.86 7.03 -1.33
C HIS A 243 -16.58 5.68 -1.25
N THR A 244 -15.81 4.63 -0.95
CA THR A 244 -16.34 3.35 -0.50
C THR A 244 -16.73 3.44 0.98
N GLN A 245 -17.65 2.59 1.43
CA GLN A 245 -18.11 2.53 2.81
C GLN A 245 -18.35 1.08 3.24
N PHE A 246 -18.20 0.78 4.52
CA PHE A 246 -18.60 -0.54 5.05
C PHE A 246 -20.12 -0.65 5.11
N ALA A 247 -20.62 -1.89 4.98
CA ALA A 247 -22.03 -2.19 5.20
C ALA A 247 -22.48 -1.76 6.60
N GLY A 248 -23.66 -1.19 6.68
CA GLY A 248 -24.27 -0.72 7.93
C GLY A 248 -25.58 0.02 7.67
N PRO A 249 -26.26 0.50 8.72
CA PRO A 249 -27.55 1.16 8.60
C PRO A 249 -27.56 2.29 7.57
N GLY A 250 -28.50 2.29 6.66
CA GLY A 250 -28.69 3.30 5.63
C GLY A 250 -27.61 3.37 4.53
N ARG A 251 -26.60 2.50 4.54
CA ARG A 251 -25.49 2.48 3.58
C ARG A 251 -25.77 1.53 2.43
N THR A 252 -25.73 2.06 1.21
CA THR A 252 -26.00 1.31 -0.03
C THR A 252 -24.93 1.59 -1.08
N ASN A 253 -24.95 0.85 -2.19
CA ASN A 253 -24.07 1.15 -3.34
C ASN A 253 -24.44 2.48 -4.07
N LYS A 254 -25.55 3.14 -3.70
CA LYS A 254 -26.01 4.36 -4.37
C LYS A 254 -25.77 5.64 -3.58
N ASN A 255 -25.51 5.53 -2.27
CA ASN A 255 -25.29 6.67 -1.37
C ASN A 255 -23.93 6.60 -0.66
N VAL A 256 -23.56 7.69 0.01
CA VAL A 256 -22.45 7.77 0.95
C VAL A 256 -22.97 8.36 2.25
N VAL A 257 -22.71 7.69 3.37
CA VAL A 257 -23.07 8.11 4.73
C VAL A 257 -21.81 8.48 5.50
N GLY A 258 -21.74 9.70 6.03
CA GLY A 258 -20.55 10.20 6.74
C GLY A 258 -20.69 11.68 7.09
N MET A 259 -19.58 12.39 7.08
CA MET A 259 -19.46 13.80 7.44
C MET A 259 -19.27 14.68 6.19
N PRO A 260 -19.80 15.93 6.17
CA PRO A 260 -19.50 16.87 5.10
C PRO A 260 -18.00 17.24 5.13
N LEU A 261 -17.41 17.41 3.94
CA LEU A 261 -16.01 17.77 3.81
C LEU A 261 -15.71 19.06 4.59
N LEU A 262 -16.48 20.12 4.38
CA LEU A 262 -16.42 21.35 5.15
C LEU A 262 -17.65 21.51 6.05
N PRO A 263 -17.45 21.99 7.28
CA PRO A 263 -16.17 22.26 7.97
C PRO A 263 -15.62 21.03 8.71
N VAL A 264 -16.45 20.00 8.93
CA VAL A 264 -16.19 18.95 9.96
C VAL A 264 -15.00 18.06 9.59
N TYR A 265 -15.01 17.48 8.38
CA TYR A 265 -13.94 16.58 7.96
C TYR A 265 -12.59 17.30 7.85
N MET A 266 -12.57 18.52 7.30
CA MET A 266 -11.35 19.31 7.16
C MET A 266 -10.74 19.71 8.52
N ALA A 267 -11.56 20.02 9.52
CA ALA A 267 -11.07 20.30 10.87
C ALA A 267 -10.44 19.05 11.51
N LYS A 268 -11.09 17.88 11.35
CA LYS A 268 -10.58 16.58 11.81
C LYS A 268 -9.28 16.21 11.09
N ALA A 269 -9.25 16.32 9.77
CA ALA A 269 -8.08 16.04 8.92
C ALA A 269 -6.88 16.95 9.26
N GLY A 270 -7.13 18.25 9.46
CA GLY A 270 -6.10 19.21 9.89
C GLY A 270 -5.53 18.91 11.27
N GLY A 271 -6.38 18.57 12.24
CA GLY A 271 -5.93 18.11 13.57
C GLY A 271 -5.10 16.83 13.48
N PHE A 272 -5.51 15.89 12.64
CA PHE A 272 -4.78 14.64 12.43
C PHE A 272 -3.42 14.86 11.73
N PHE A 273 -3.32 15.83 10.82
CA PHE A 273 -2.03 16.23 10.23
C PHE A 273 -1.02 16.62 11.31
N PHE A 274 -1.41 17.47 12.25
CA PHE A 274 -0.51 17.88 13.34
C PHE A 274 -0.15 16.75 14.29
N LEU A 275 -1.05 15.77 14.52
CA LEU A 275 -0.73 14.56 15.28
C LEU A 275 0.32 13.71 14.57
N VAL A 276 0.17 13.48 13.26
CA VAL A 276 1.15 12.72 12.46
C VAL A 276 2.50 13.44 12.44
N PHE A 277 2.50 14.76 12.21
CA PHE A 277 3.73 15.56 12.22
C PHE A 277 4.41 15.52 13.60
N GLY A 278 3.66 15.72 14.69
CA GLY A 278 4.19 15.65 16.06
C GLY A 278 4.78 14.28 16.39
N PHE A 279 4.13 13.20 15.96
CA PHE A 279 4.63 11.85 16.13
C PHE A 279 5.95 11.61 15.37
N ILE A 280 6.03 12.03 14.09
CA ILE A 280 7.25 11.93 13.29
C ILE A 280 8.39 12.76 13.90
N ALA A 281 8.10 13.99 14.34
CA ALA A 281 9.08 14.86 14.96
C ALA A 281 9.59 14.30 16.30
N ALA A 282 8.70 13.68 17.10
CA ALA A 282 9.08 13.00 18.33
C ALA A 282 10.00 11.80 18.06
N LEU A 283 9.64 10.93 17.09
CA LEU A 283 10.51 9.83 16.68
C LEU A 283 11.88 10.34 16.22
N ALA A 284 11.91 11.39 15.41
CA ALA A 284 13.16 11.98 14.91
C ALA A 284 14.04 12.53 16.04
N GLY A 285 13.43 13.02 17.14
CA GLY A 285 14.16 13.51 18.31
C GLY A 285 14.70 12.43 19.23
N ILE A 286 14.05 11.27 19.31
CA ILE A 286 14.41 10.21 20.28
C ILE A 286 15.09 8.98 19.65
N ALA A 287 14.90 8.75 18.36
CA ALA A 287 15.40 7.57 17.66
C ALA A 287 16.12 7.97 16.36
N SER A 288 17.44 7.88 16.37
CA SER A 288 18.25 8.15 15.18
C SER A 288 18.13 7.01 14.18
N VAL A 289 17.81 7.35 12.94
CA VAL A 289 17.84 6.42 11.80
C VAL A 289 19.05 6.76 10.95
N ASN A 290 19.78 5.74 10.54
CA ASN A 290 20.97 5.83 9.68
C ASN A 290 21.97 6.91 10.14
N PRO A 291 22.65 6.68 11.30
CA PRO A 291 23.68 7.58 11.81
C PRO A 291 24.95 7.40 10.98
N ILE A 292 25.05 8.11 9.85
CA ILE A 292 26.14 7.94 8.86
C ILE A 292 27.53 8.11 9.45
N TRP A 293 27.67 8.95 10.46
CA TRP A 293 28.92 9.16 11.18
C TRP A 293 29.46 7.92 11.90
N ALA A 294 28.56 6.97 12.26
CA ALA A 294 28.94 5.70 12.86
C ALA A 294 29.30 4.63 11.80
N LEU A 295 28.85 4.82 10.57
CA LEU A 295 29.10 3.91 9.45
C LEU A 295 30.38 4.27 8.69
N GLY A 296 30.72 5.55 8.64
CA GLY A 296 31.83 6.09 7.87
C GLY A 296 31.54 6.28 6.38
N PRO A 297 32.44 6.95 5.63
CA PRO A 297 32.32 7.15 4.20
C PRO A 297 32.44 5.83 3.44
N TYR A 298 31.79 5.73 2.28
CA TYR A 298 31.90 4.54 1.42
C TYR A 298 33.33 4.38 0.91
N ARG A 299 33.80 3.14 0.93
CA ARG A 299 35.11 2.74 0.37
C ARG A 299 34.90 1.45 -0.42
N SER A 300 35.35 1.45 -1.66
CA SER A 300 35.19 0.31 -2.59
C SER A 300 35.97 -0.94 -2.16
N ASP A 301 36.99 -0.78 -1.31
CA ASP A 301 37.80 -1.87 -0.72
C ASP A 301 37.18 -2.47 0.54
N GLN A 302 36.06 -1.91 1.03
CA GLN A 302 35.36 -2.37 2.23
C GLN A 302 33.90 -2.74 1.90
N VAL A 303 33.39 -3.70 2.68
CA VAL A 303 31.99 -4.13 2.63
C VAL A 303 31.45 -4.16 4.04
N SER A 304 30.27 -3.54 4.27
CA SER A 304 29.59 -3.67 5.55
C SER A 304 28.87 -5.02 5.63
N THR A 305 29.09 -5.78 6.70
CA THR A 305 28.38 -7.04 6.95
C THR A 305 26.94 -6.83 7.38
N GLY A 306 26.58 -5.63 7.87
CA GLY A 306 25.22 -5.25 8.26
C GLY A 306 24.52 -4.38 7.22
N ALA A 307 24.88 -4.50 5.94
CA ALA A 307 24.37 -3.68 4.85
C ALA A 307 23.02 -4.17 4.33
N GLN A 308 21.99 -4.11 5.15
CA GLN A 308 20.62 -4.32 4.69
C GLN A 308 20.05 -2.99 4.17
N PRO A 309 19.36 -3.01 3.01
CA PRO A 309 18.57 -1.88 2.57
C PRO A 309 17.37 -1.68 3.52
N ASP A 310 16.74 -0.52 3.44
CA ASP A 310 15.48 -0.29 4.14
C ASP A 310 14.47 -1.41 3.89
N TRP A 311 13.63 -1.70 4.88
CA TRP A 311 12.69 -2.84 4.90
C TRP A 311 11.86 -2.99 3.61
N TYR A 312 11.48 -1.89 2.97
CA TYR A 312 10.68 -1.90 1.74
C TYR A 312 11.44 -2.40 0.50
N MET A 313 12.78 -2.45 0.54
CA MET A 313 13.65 -3.06 -0.48
C MET A 313 14.19 -4.43 -0.07
N GLY A 314 14.23 -4.72 1.24
CA GLY A 314 14.88 -5.92 1.80
C GLY A 314 14.30 -7.24 1.28
N PHE A 315 13.03 -7.27 0.89
CA PHE A 315 12.43 -8.48 0.30
C PHE A 315 13.03 -8.83 -1.07
N ALA A 316 13.45 -7.84 -1.87
CA ALA A 316 14.13 -8.07 -3.15
C ALA A 316 15.52 -8.65 -2.94
N GLU A 317 16.26 -8.14 -1.97
CA GLU A 317 17.56 -8.69 -1.57
C GLU A 317 17.42 -10.11 -1.03
N GLY A 318 16.37 -10.39 -0.25
CA GLY A 318 16.08 -11.73 0.26
C GLY A 318 15.85 -12.77 -0.83
N LEU A 319 15.25 -12.40 -1.96
CA LEU A 319 15.14 -13.28 -3.13
C LEU A 319 16.53 -13.66 -3.68
N VAL A 320 17.43 -12.68 -3.80
CA VAL A 320 18.79 -12.92 -4.31
C VAL A 320 19.60 -13.77 -3.32
N ARG A 321 19.56 -13.44 -2.03
CA ARG A 321 20.28 -14.21 -0.97
C ARG A 321 19.77 -15.65 -0.84
N ALA A 322 18.49 -15.90 -1.12
CA ALA A 322 17.92 -17.24 -1.08
C ALA A 322 18.24 -18.07 -2.33
N MET A 323 18.46 -17.44 -3.50
CA MET A 323 18.70 -18.16 -4.75
C MET A 323 20.08 -18.84 -4.72
N PRO A 324 20.19 -20.12 -5.21
CA PRO A 324 21.49 -20.72 -5.44
C PRO A 324 22.28 -19.96 -6.52
N GLY A 325 23.62 -19.96 -6.41
CA GLY A 325 24.52 -19.29 -7.36
C GLY A 325 24.65 -20.05 -8.70
N TRP A 326 23.54 -20.37 -9.36
CA TRP A 326 23.54 -21.06 -10.64
C TRP A 326 23.88 -20.12 -11.78
N GLU A 327 24.66 -20.63 -12.74
CA GLU A 327 25.10 -19.89 -13.92
C GLU A 327 24.94 -20.76 -15.17
N ILE A 328 24.63 -20.13 -16.30
CA ILE A 328 24.61 -20.73 -17.63
C ILE A 328 25.62 -20.01 -18.51
N ASN A 329 26.64 -20.75 -18.98
CA ASN A 329 27.64 -20.22 -19.89
C ASN A 329 27.30 -20.63 -21.35
N PHE A 330 27.17 -19.66 -22.23
CA PHE A 330 26.91 -19.89 -23.65
C PHE A 330 27.54 -18.80 -24.51
N TRP A 331 28.15 -19.19 -25.60
CA TRP A 331 28.78 -18.30 -26.59
C TRP A 331 29.68 -17.20 -25.98
N GLY A 332 30.44 -17.52 -24.93
CA GLY A 332 31.32 -16.58 -24.27
C GLY A 332 30.60 -15.58 -23.32
N HIS A 333 29.30 -15.77 -23.07
CA HIS A 333 28.53 -14.97 -22.13
C HIS A 333 28.09 -15.85 -20.94
N THR A 334 28.06 -15.26 -19.75
CA THR A 334 27.55 -15.90 -18.53
C THR A 334 26.22 -15.28 -18.13
N LEU A 335 25.17 -16.09 -18.08
CA LEU A 335 23.91 -15.70 -17.47
C LEU A 335 23.88 -16.14 -16.00
N VAL A 336 23.95 -15.16 -15.10
CA VAL A 336 23.94 -15.39 -13.65
C VAL A 336 22.49 -15.59 -13.19
N LEU A 337 22.03 -16.84 -13.15
CA LEU A 337 20.67 -17.19 -12.72
C LEU A 337 20.42 -16.83 -11.26
N GLY A 338 21.47 -16.86 -10.42
CA GLY A 338 21.42 -16.47 -9.01
C GLY A 338 20.88 -15.05 -8.77
N VAL A 339 20.98 -14.17 -9.77
CA VAL A 339 20.46 -12.79 -9.70
C VAL A 339 19.32 -12.57 -10.70
N PHE A 340 19.45 -13.07 -11.93
CA PHE A 340 18.44 -12.84 -12.97
C PHE A 340 17.07 -13.42 -12.63
N VAL A 341 17.02 -14.66 -12.12
CA VAL A 341 15.74 -15.30 -11.73
C VAL A 341 15.05 -14.52 -10.59
N PRO A 342 15.73 -14.13 -9.50
CA PRO A 342 15.16 -13.22 -8.49
C PRO A 342 14.57 -11.93 -9.07
N LEU A 343 15.23 -11.28 -10.04
CA LEU A 343 14.69 -10.08 -10.68
C LEU A 343 13.39 -10.35 -11.45
N VAL A 344 13.33 -11.48 -12.17
CA VAL A 344 12.10 -11.90 -12.86
C VAL A 344 10.99 -12.20 -11.85
N VAL A 345 11.28 -12.93 -10.78
CA VAL A 345 10.32 -13.23 -9.70
C VAL A 345 9.83 -11.94 -9.03
N PHE A 346 10.73 -10.98 -8.77
CA PHE A 346 10.40 -9.67 -8.24
C PHE A 346 9.45 -8.90 -9.17
N GLY A 347 9.75 -8.86 -10.47
CA GLY A 347 8.89 -8.22 -11.47
C GLY A 347 7.51 -8.87 -11.57
N LEU A 348 7.44 -10.20 -11.57
CA LEU A 348 6.17 -10.94 -11.56
C LEU A 348 5.39 -10.71 -10.27
N PHE A 349 6.08 -10.69 -9.12
CA PHE A 349 5.49 -10.43 -7.82
C PHE A 349 4.80 -9.06 -7.80
N LEU A 350 5.44 -8.01 -8.24
CA LEU A 350 4.86 -6.68 -8.36
C LEU A 350 3.79 -6.59 -9.45
N GLY A 351 4.03 -7.20 -10.60
CA GLY A 351 3.11 -7.18 -11.76
C GLY A 351 1.75 -7.82 -11.45
N ILE A 352 1.74 -8.94 -10.72
CA ILE A 352 0.48 -9.59 -10.32
C ILE A 352 -0.32 -8.69 -9.38
N ILE A 353 0.33 -8.00 -8.42
CA ILE A 353 -0.36 -7.05 -7.53
C ILE A 353 -0.96 -5.90 -8.35
N ALA A 354 -0.18 -5.31 -9.25
CA ALA A 354 -0.64 -4.21 -10.09
C ALA A 354 -1.89 -4.58 -10.89
N LEU A 355 -1.88 -5.76 -11.50
CA LEU A 355 -2.92 -6.24 -12.40
C LEU A 355 -4.07 -6.97 -11.71
N TYR A 356 -3.99 -7.18 -10.39
CA TYR A 356 -4.98 -7.96 -9.65
C TYR A 356 -6.44 -7.52 -9.85
N PRO A 357 -6.80 -6.22 -9.87
CA PRO A 357 -8.17 -5.81 -10.12
C PRO A 357 -8.73 -6.31 -11.45
N PHE A 358 -7.91 -6.30 -12.48
CA PHE A 358 -8.29 -6.76 -13.83
C PHE A 358 -8.38 -8.28 -13.88
N ILE A 359 -7.48 -8.98 -13.19
CA ILE A 359 -7.49 -10.45 -13.06
C ILE A 359 -8.77 -10.88 -12.32
N GLU A 360 -9.09 -10.29 -11.17
CA GLU A 360 -10.31 -10.63 -10.42
C GLU A 360 -11.57 -10.30 -11.24
N SER A 361 -11.64 -9.14 -11.87
CA SER A 361 -12.75 -8.77 -12.74
C SER A 361 -12.93 -9.75 -13.92
N TRP A 362 -11.83 -10.23 -14.50
CA TRP A 362 -11.88 -11.24 -15.55
C TRP A 362 -12.37 -12.59 -15.03
N ILE A 363 -11.90 -13.03 -13.85
CA ILE A 363 -12.31 -14.30 -13.23
C ILE A 363 -13.81 -14.25 -12.87
N THR A 364 -14.26 -13.20 -12.21
CA THR A 364 -15.64 -13.05 -11.74
C THR A 364 -16.63 -12.79 -12.88
N GLY A 365 -16.18 -12.05 -13.91
CA GLY A 365 -17.07 -11.47 -14.94
C GLY A 365 -17.95 -10.34 -14.41
N ASP A 366 -17.74 -9.87 -13.20
CA ASP A 366 -18.54 -8.80 -12.60
C ASP A 366 -18.17 -7.44 -13.19
N LYS A 367 -19.17 -6.75 -13.72
CA LYS A 367 -19.03 -5.41 -14.35
C LYS A 367 -19.76 -4.32 -13.56
N ARG A 368 -20.35 -4.65 -12.42
CA ARG A 368 -21.10 -3.70 -11.58
C ARG A 368 -20.16 -2.77 -10.82
N GLU A 369 -20.69 -1.64 -10.38
CA GLU A 369 -19.98 -0.72 -9.49
C GLU A 369 -20.13 -1.16 -8.04
N HIS A 370 -19.02 -1.09 -7.28
CA HIS A 370 -18.95 -1.51 -5.89
C HIS A 370 -18.60 -0.32 -4.99
N HIS A 371 -19.54 0.16 -4.21
CA HIS A 371 -19.31 1.20 -3.19
C HIS A 371 -19.36 0.65 -1.77
N ILE A 372 -20.01 -0.49 -1.56
CA ILE A 372 -19.96 -1.23 -0.29
C ILE A 372 -18.70 -2.11 -0.27
N LEU A 373 -17.94 -1.96 0.80
CA LEU A 373 -16.72 -2.75 1.05
C LEU A 373 -17.08 -4.15 1.53
N ASP A 374 -16.29 -5.14 1.09
CA ASP A 374 -16.36 -6.48 1.63
C ASP A 374 -15.68 -6.53 3.01
N ARG A 375 -16.18 -7.35 3.90
CA ARG A 375 -15.38 -7.86 5.01
C ARG A 375 -14.45 -8.93 4.47
N PRO A 376 -13.16 -8.99 4.88
CA PRO A 376 -12.21 -9.99 4.37
C PRO A 376 -12.76 -11.42 4.37
N ARG A 377 -13.48 -11.82 5.44
CA ARG A 377 -14.11 -13.14 5.55
C ARG A 377 -15.15 -13.44 4.46
N ASN A 378 -15.76 -12.41 3.84
CA ASN A 378 -16.79 -12.56 2.81
C ASN A 378 -16.20 -12.73 1.40
N ALA A 379 -14.86 -12.63 1.26
CA ALA A 379 -14.11 -12.94 0.06
C ALA A 379 -12.96 -13.91 0.40
N PRO A 380 -13.25 -15.19 0.75
CA PRO A 380 -12.27 -16.11 1.33
C PRO A 380 -11.06 -16.33 0.44
N THR A 381 -11.26 -16.56 -0.86
CA THR A 381 -10.16 -16.82 -1.79
C THR A 381 -9.29 -15.60 -2.02
N ARG A 382 -9.88 -14.39 -2.20
CA ARG A 382 -9.12 -13.13 -2.27
C ARG A 382 -8.32 -12.90 -0.98
N THR A 383 -8.95 -13.09 0.17
CA THR A 383 -8.29 -12.90 1.47
C THR A 383 -7.15 -13.90 1.67
N ALA A 384 -7.38 -15.17 1.33
CA ALA A 384 -6.35 -16.21 1.40
C ALA A 384 -5.17 -15.92 0.46
N PHE A 385 -5.44 -15.45 -0.75
CA PHE A 385 -4.40 -15.02 -1.70
C PHE A 385 -3.60 -13.85 -1.15
N GLY A 386 -4.25 -12.83 -0.59
CA GLY A 386 -3.56 -11.68 0.01
C GLY A 386 -2.68 -12.07 1.19
N VAL A 387 -3.16 -12.95 2.09
CA VAL A 387 -2.35 -13.44 3.24
C VAL A 387 -1.18 -14.30 2.76
N ALA A 388 -1.38 -15.14 1.74
CA ALA A 388 -0.29 -15.91 1.13
C ALA A 388 0.78 -14.98 0.55
N TRP A 389 0.36 -13.90 -0.10
CA TRP A 389 1.25 -12.87 -0.66
C TRP A 389 2.06 -12.16 0.41
N VAL A 390 1.41 -11.72 1.49
CA VAL A 390 2.09 -11.10 2.65
C VAL A 390 3.06 -12.09 3.29
N THR A 391 2.69 -13.37 3.40
CA THR A 391 3.57 -14.42 3.92
C THR A 391 4.83 -14.57 3.06
N ALA A 392 4.69 -14.62 1.74
CA ALA A 392 5.83 -14.66 0.82
C ALA A 392 6.74 -13.43 0.99
N TYR A 393 6.13 -12.23 1.06
CA TYR A 393 6.86 -10.99 1.30
C TYR A 393 7.66 -11.03 2.62
N MET A 394 7.04 -11.45 3.72
CA MET A 394 7.70 -11.52 5.04
C MET A 394 8.83 -12.55 5.07
N ILE A 395 8.66 -13.70 4.41
CA ILE A 395 9.73 -14.71 4.31
C ILE A 395 10.92 -14.15 3.50
N MET A 396 10.65 -13.47 2.39
CA MET A 396 11.70 -12.81 1.61
C MET A 396 12.39 -11.69 2.40
N LEU A 397 11.64 -10.93 3.20
CA LEU A 397 12.20 -9.88 4.07
C LEU A 397 13.13 -10.48 5.14
N ILE A 398 12.76 -11.62 5.75
CA ILE A 398 13.65 -12.38 6.65
C ILE A 398 14.93 -12.80 5.91
N GLY A 399 14.80 -13.22 4.64
CA GLY A 399 15.96 -13.53 3.78
C GLY A 399 16.88 -12.35 3.55
N GLY A 400 16.34 -11.13 3.39
CA GLY A 400 17.12 -9.90 3.25
C GLY A 400 17.94 -9.52 4.49
N GLY A 401 17.46 -9.94 5.68
CA GLY A 401 18.17 -9.76 6.96
C GLY A 401 18.73 -11.06 7.53
N ASN A 402 19.07 -12.06 6.70
CA ASN A 402 19.44 -13.40 7.17
C ASN A 402 20.67 -13.41 8.10
N ASP A 403 21.63 -12.53 7.88
CA ASP A 403 22.83 -12.33 8.72
C ASP A 403 22.48 -11.72 10.09
N ILE A 404 21.59 -10.72 10.13
CA ILE A 404 21.09 -10.13 11.37
C ILE A 404 20.32 -11.17 12.17
N VAL A 405 19.41 -11.91 11.51
CA VAL A 405 18.64 -12.99 12.15
C VAL A 405 19.58 -14.07 12.67
N ALA A 406 20.54 -14.52 11.87
CA ALA A 406 21.51 -15.53 12.26
C ALA A 406 22.34 -15.08 13.49
N THR A 407 22.84 -13.85 13.48
CA THR A 407 23.64 -13.30 14.58
C THR A 407 22.81 -13.12 15.85
N HIS A 408 21.61 -12.54 15.74
CA HIS A 408 20.77 -12.22 16.90
C HIS A 408 20.22 -13.46 17.60
N PHE A 409 19.85 -14.49 16.82
CA PHE A 409 19.32 -15.76 17.35
C PHE A 409 20.37 -16.87 17.46
N HIS A 410 21.65 -16.58 17.23
CA HIS A 410 22.75 -17.55 17.28
C HIS A 410 22.53 -18.76 16.35
N LEU A 411 21.98 -18.53 15.16
CA LEU A 411 21.72 -19.54 14.14
C LEU A 411 22.83 -19.54 13.08
N SER A 412 22.98 -20.66 12.37
CA SER A 412 23.83 -20.62 11.16
C SER A 412 23.12 -19.89 10.02
N ILE A 413 23.87 -19.12 9.23
CA ILE A 413 23.34 -18.46 8.02
C ILE A 413 22.69 -19.47 7.07
N ASN A 414 23.27 -20.68 6.95
CA ASN A 414 22.72 -21.75 6.15
C ASN A 414 21.34 -22.21 6.65
N SER A 415 21.12 -22.29 7.96
CA SER A 415 19.82 -22.66 8.52
C SER A 415 18.75 -21.62 8.16
N VAL A 416 19.07 -20.34 8.29
CA VAL A 416 18.16 -19.24 7.91
C VAL A 416 17.90 -19.25 6.40
N THR A 417 18.93 -19.47 5.59
CA THR A 417 18.77 -19.55 4.12
C THR A 417 17.86 -20.72 3.71
N TRP A 418 18.03 -21.91 4.31
CA TRP A 418 17.14 -23.05 4.04
C TRP A 418 15.71 -22.80 4.54
N PHE A 419 15.54 -22.15 5.67
CA PHE A 419 14.22 -21.73 6.15
C PHE A 419 13.54 -20.82 5.12
N VAL A 420 14.26 -19.82 4.56
CA VAL A 420 13.72 -18.92 3.54
C VAL A 420 13.40 -19.69 2.25
N ARG A 421 14.28 -20.57 1.76
CA ARG A 421 14.07 -21.38 0.56
C ARG A 421 12.83 -22.25 0.65
N ILE A 422 12.70 -23.01 1.73
CA ILE A 422 11.55 -23.89 1.95
C ILE A 422 10.30 -23.05 2.24
N GLY A 423 10.44 -22.06 3.12
CA GLY A 423 9.36 -21.20 3.54
C GLY A 423 8.71 -20.44 2.39
N PHE A 424 9.49 -19.98 1.41
CA PHE A 424 8.98 -19.26 0.24
C PHE A 424 7.96 -20.08 -0.58
N PHE A 425 8.14 -21.38 -0.68
CA PHE A 425 7.21 -22.26 -1.38
C PHE A 425 6.10 -22.81 -0.48
N VAL A 426 6.43 -23.23 0.73
CA VAL A 426 5.49 -23.89 1.64
C VAL A 426 4.63 -22.89 2.40
N GLY A 427 5.23 -21.79 2.87
CA GLY A 427 4.56 -20.80 3.72
C GLY A 427 3.31 -20.18 3.07
N PRO A 428 3.38 -19.64 1.86
CA PRO A 428 2.22 -19.07 1.16
C PRO A 428 1.10 -20.07 0.93
N VAL A 429 1.43 -21.34 0.63
CA VAL A 429 0.43 -22.40 0.42
C VAL A 429 -0.31 -22.70 1.72
N LEU A 430 0.43 -22.88 2.82
CA LEU A 430 -0.16 -23.09 4.14
C LEU A 430 -1.00 -21.90 4.58
N ALA A 431 -0.48 -20.68 4.40
CA ALA A 431 -1.19 -19.44 4.72
C ALA A 431 -2.50 -19.32 3.92
N PHE A 432 -2.50 -19.66 2.64
CA PHE A 432 -3.69 -19.69 1.80
C PHE A 432 -4.74 -20.67 2.35
N ILE A 433 -4.36 -21.92 2.61
CA ILE A 433 -5.28 -22.97 3.06
C ILE A 433 -5.87 -22.61 4.42
N VAL A 434 -5.03 -22.21 5.39
CA VAL A 434 -5.47 -21.85 6.74
C VAL A 434 -6.40 -20.64 6.71
N THR A 435 -6.02 -19.58 5.98
CA THR A 435 -6.83 -18.36 5.89
C THR A 435 -8.18 -18.62 5.25
N LYS A 436 -8.22 -19.41 4.15
CA LYS A 436 -9.49 -19.75 3.49
C LYS A 436 -10.42 -20.51 4.45
N ARG A 437 -9.89 -21.50 5.19
CA ARG A 437 -10.67 -22.25 6.20
C ARG A 437 -11.19 -21.36 7.33
N ILE A 438 -10.36 -20.43 7.83
CA ILE A 438 -10.78 -19.45 8.85
C ILE A 438 -11.92 -18.58 8.32
N CYS A 439 -11.79 -18.04 7.11
CA CYS A 439 -12.84 -17.20 6.51
C CYS A 439 -14.17 -17.96 6.36
N LEU A 440 -14.13 -19.20 5.88
CA LEU A 440 -15.32 -20.04 5.74
C LEU A 440 -15.95 -20.37 7.10
N GLY A 441 -15.14 -20.66 8.13
CA GLY A 441 -15.60 -20.85 9.50
C GLY A 441 -16.31 -19.62 10.06
N LEU A 442 -15.75 -18.43 9.81
CA LEU A 442 -16.34 -17.15 10.21
C LEU A 442 -17.65 -16.86 9.46
N GLN A 443 -17.75 -17.23 8.18
CA GLN A 443 -19.02 -17.11 7.43
C GLN A 443 -20.11 -18.04 7.98
N ARG A 444 -19.76 -19.29 8.33
CA ARG A 444 -20.70 -20.23 8.98
C ARG A 444 -21.23 -19.65 10.28
N ARG A 445 -20.34 -19.13 11.12
CA ARG A 445 -20.71 -18.46 12.38
C ARG A 445 -21.59 -17.22 12.15
N ASP A 446 -21.33 -16.43 11.11
CA ASP A 446 -22.17 -15.27 10.76
C ASP A 446 -23.57 -15.75 10.28
N LYS A 447 -23.65 -16.83 9.48
CA LYS A 447 -24.92 -17.45 9.07
C LYS A 447 -25.70 -17.97 10.28
N ASP A 448 -25.03 -18.67 11.17
CA ASP A 448 -25.64 -19.22 12.40
C ASP A 448 -26.22 -18.11 13.29
N LYS A 449 -25.48 -17.01 13.49
CA LYS A 449 -25.99 -15.84 14.22
C LYS A 449 -27.22 -15.20 13.60
N VAL A 450 -27.32 -15.17 12.27
CA VAL A 450 -28.49 -14.62 11.59
C VAL A 450 -29.70 -15.53 11.78
N LEU A 451 -29.52 -16.86 11.79
CA LEU A 451 -30.57 -17.85 11.93
C LEU A 451 -31.01 -18.01 13.40
N HIS A 452 -30.05 -18.15 14.33
CA HIS A 452 -30.34 -18.53 15.72
C HIS A 452 -30.17 -17.40 16.74
N GLY A 453 -29.67 -16.22 16.31
CA GLY A 453 -29.36 -15.12 17.20
C GLY A 453 -27.91 -15.18 17.75
N ARG A 454 -27.61 -14.28 18.69
CA ARG A 454 -26.32 -14.23 19.38
C ARG A 454 -26.42 -14.82 20.78
N GLU A 455 -25.35 -15.45 21.24
CA GLU A 455 -25.20 -15.86 22.63
C GLU A 455 -25.38 -14.65 23.56
N SER A 456 -26.30 -14.75 24.52
CA SER A 456 -26.59 -13.67 25.48
C SER A 456 -25.70 -13.76 26.73
N GLY A 457 -25.06 -14.90 26.97
CA GLY A 457 -24.38 -15.24 28.22
C GLY A 457 -25.34 -15.56 29.38
N ILE A 458 -26.64 -15.55 29.12
CA ILE A 458 -27.67 -15.89 30.14
C ILE A 458 -27.94 -17.39 30.05
N ILE A 459 -27.61 -18.10 31.12
CA ILE A 459 -27.87 -19.53 31.26
C ILE A 459 -29.12 -19.75 32.06
N LYS A 460 -30.11 -20.41 31.44
CA LYS A 460 -31.37 -20.77 32.07
C LYS A 460 -31.40 -22.27 32.37
N ARG A 461 -31.83 -22.63 33.58
CA ARG A 461 -32.07 -24.02 33.93
C ARG A 461 -33.46 -24.44 33.44
N LEU A 462 -33.53 -25.54 32.72
CA LEU A 462 -34.75 -26.15 32.25
C LEU A 462 -35.44 -26.97 33.35
N PRO A 463 -36.75 -27.28 33.23
CA PRO A 463 -37.52 -28.04 34.24
C PRO A 463 -36.90 -29.41 34.58
N HIS A 464 -36.24 -30.06 33.64
CA HIS A 464 -35.61 -31.36 33.82
C HIS A 464 -34.18 -31.31 34.39
N GLY A 465 -33.68 -30.09 34.74
CA GLY A 465 -32.38 -29.89 35.37
C GLY A 465 -31.23 -29.56 34.41
N GLU A 466 -31.45 -29.62 33.13
CA GLU A 466 -30.52 -29.24 32.07
C GLU A 466 -30.40 -27.71 31.99
N PHE A 467 -29.28 -27.24 31.44
CA PHE A 467 -29.03 -25.83 31.25
C PHE A 467 -28.98 -25.48 29.76
N VAL A 468 -29.62 -24.37 29.39
CA VAL A 468 -29.61 -23.82 28.04
C VAL A 468 -29.15 -22.37 28.08
N GLU A 469 -28.27 -21.98 27.17
CA GLU A 469 -27.94 -20.58 26.94
C GLU A 469 -29.03 -19.92 26.08
N ILE A 470 -29.51 -18.77 26.53
CA ILE A 470 -30.53 -18.02 25.80
C ILE A 470 -29.86 -17.23 24.70
N HIS A 471 -30.31 -17.40 23.46
CA HIS A 471 -29.86 -16.59 22.33
C HIS A 471 -30.79 -15.39 22.15
N GLU A 472 -30.15 -14.20 21.94
CA GLU A 472 -30.88 -12.97 21.60
C GLU A 472 -30.96 -12.82 20.07
N PRO A 473 -32.15 -12.56 19.50
CA PRO A 473 -32.29 -12.33 18.06
C PRO A 473 -31.52 -11.06 17.67
N LEU A 474 -30.94 -11.08 16.46
CA LEU A 474 -30.25 -9.90 15.90
C LEU A 474 -31.27 -8.84 15.48
N SER A 475 -30.95 -7.57 15.66
CA SER A 475 -31.70 -6.47 15.05
C SER A 475 -31.62 -6.52 13.52
N GLN A 476 -32.58 -5.90 12.81
CA GLN A 476 -32.56 -5.82 11.34
C GLN A 476 -31.26 -5.19 10.81
N ASP A 477 -30.74 -4.16 11.47
CA ASP A 477 -29.48 -3.50 11.10
C ASP A 477 -28.27 -4.43 11.25
N GLN A 478 -28.25 -5.25 12.30
CA GLN A 478 -27.20 -6.26 12.51
C GLN A 478 -27.28 -7.36 11.45
N MET A 479 -28.46 -7.87 11.15
CA MET A 479 -28.69 -8.85 10.08
C MET A 479 -28.25 -8.29 8.73
N TYR A 480 -28.67 -7.05 8.39
CA TYR A 480 -28.24 -6.38 7.17
C TYR A 480 -26.70 -6.27 7.10
N THR A 481 -26.07 -5.88 8.19
CA THR A 481 -24.61 -5.73 8.25
C THR A 481 -23.87 -7.05 7.98
N LEU A 482 -24.43 -8.19 8.40
CA LEU A 482 -23.85 -9.51 8.16
C LEU A 482 -24.13 -10.05 6.75
N THR A 483 -25.29 -9.70 6.16
CA THR A 483 -25.76 -10.26 4.89
C THR A 483 -25.60 -9.34 3.67
N ALA A 484 -25.18 -8.09 3.84
CA ALA A 484 -25.11 -7.09 2.76
C ALA A 484 -24.04 -7.39 1.67
N HIS A 485 -23.11 -8.33 1.93
CA HIS A 485 -22.11 -8.72 0.94
C HIS A 485 -22.77 -9.41 -0.26
N GLU A 486 -22.13 -9.36 -1.41
CA GLU A 486 -22.61 -10.04 -2.60
C GLU A 486 -22.11 -11.49 -2.66
N GLN A 487 -22.94 -12.40 -3.18
CA GLN A 487 -22.54 -13.76 -3.52
C GLN A 487 -22.41 -13.87 -5.03
N TYR A 488 -21.30 -14.42 -5.47
CA TYR A 488 -21.01 -14.65 -6.88
C TYR A 488 -21.29 -16.10 -7.23
N LYS A 489 -21.78 -16.33 -8.46
CA LYS A 489 -21.81 -17.67 -9.05
C LYS A 489 -20.55 -17.88 -9.89
N PRO A 490 -19.99 -19.08 -9.91
CA PRO A 490 -18.90 -19.39 -10.82
C PRO A 490 -19.28 -19.10 -12.28
N ALA A 491 -18.31 -18.64 -13.05
CA ALA A 491 -18.53 -18.42 -14.47
C ALA A 491 -18.68 -19.78 -15.17
N GLU A 492 -19.81 -19.98 -15.81
CA GLU A 492 -20.09 -21.19 -16.58
C GLU A 492 -19.47 -21.12 -17.99
N ILE A 493 -19.14 -22.26 -18.54
CA ILE A 493 -18.78 -22.37 -19.96
C ILE A 493 -20.08 -22.16 -20.75
N GLY A 494 -20.05 -21.18 -21.66
CA GLY A 494 -21.20 -20.90 -22.49
C GLY A 494 -21.62 -22.12 -23.34
N PRO A 495 -22.82 -22.10 -23.96
CA PRO A 495 -23.34 -23.23 -24.74
C PRO A 495 -22.32 -23.79 -25.73
N THR A 496 -22.15 -25.09 -25.72
CA THR A 496 -21.23 -25.79 -26.68
C THR A 496 -21.84 -25.97 -28.06
N VAL A 497 -23.15 -25.72 -28.16
CA VAL A 497 -23.89 -25.77 -29.42
C VAL A 497 -24.50 -24.39 -29.66
N ASP A 498 -24.36 -23.84 -30.85
CA ASP A 498 -24.93 -22.55 -31.24
C ASP A 498 -26.44 -22.67 -31.55
N GLU A 499 -27.10 -21.55 -31.82
CA GLU A 499 -28.53 -21.47 -32.13
C GLU A 499 -28.90 -22.27 -33.40
N ASN A 500 -27.92 -22.62 -34.22
CA ASN A 500 -28.10 -23.40 -35.46
C ASN A 500 -27.74 -24.90 -35.30
N GLY A 501 -27.44 -25.35 -34.08
CA GLY A 501 -27.08 -26.74 -33.79
C GLY A 501 -25.63 -27.10 -34.08
N VAL A 502 -24.75 -26.12 -34.35
CA VAL A 502 -23.34 -26.36 -34.68
C VAL A 502 -22.50 -26.38 -33.41
N GLU A 503 -21.72 -27.45 -33.20
CA GLU A 503 -20.80 -27.56 -32.08
C GLU A 503 -19.65 -26.55 -32.19
N ARG A 504 -19.47 -25.70 -31.19
CA ARG A 504 -18.30 -24.82 -31.09
C ARG A 504 -17.20 -25.44 -30.23
N LYS A 505 -15.95 -25.27 -30.65
CA LYS A 505 -14.79 -25.62 -29.80
C LYS A 505 -14.68 -24.60 -28.64
N VAL A 506 -14.76 -25.08 -27.41
CA VAL A 506 -14.53 -24.24 -26.20
C VAL A 506 -13.08 -23.80 -26.18
N LYS A 507 -12.84 -22.48 -26.10
CA LYS A 507 -11.49 -21.89 -26.06
C LYS A 507 -10.77 -22.29 -24.75
N PRO A 508 -9.45 -22.56 -24.78
CA PRO A 508 -8.67 -22.86 -23.56
C PRO A 508 -8.80 -21.78 -22.47
N THR A 509 -8.87 -20.51 -22.86
CA THR A 509 -9.07 -19.37 -21.93
C THR A 509 -10.42 -19.40 -21.24
N GLU A 510 -11.48 -19.88 -21.90
CA GLU A 510 -12.81 -20.02 -21.31
C GLU A 510 -12.83 -21.16 -20.28
N LYS A 511 -12.20 -22.30 -20.58
CA LYS A 511 -12.01 -23.40 -19.62
C LYS A 511 -11.20 -22.97 -18.40
N LEU A 512 -10.10 -22.26 -18.62
CA LEU A 512 -9.27 -21.73 -17.53
C LEU A 512 -10.05 -20.76 -16.66
N ARG A 513 -10.79 -19.82 -17.27
CA ARG A 513 -11.64 -18.88 -16.55
C ARG A 513 -12.69 -19.57 -15.70
N ALA A 514 -13.42 -20.55 -16.24
CA ALA A 514 -14.42 -21.31 -15.51
C ALA A 514 -13.80 -22.03 -14.30
N LYS A 515 -12.65 -22.70 -14.49
CA LYS A 515 -11.91 -23.36 -13.40
C LYS A 515 -11.44 -22.39 -12.31
N LEU A 516 -10.91 -21.23 -12.69
CA LEU A 516 -10.49 -20.21 -11.73
C LEU A 516 -11.69 -19.60 -11.02
N SER A 517 -12.79 -19.34 -11.72
CA SER A 517 -14.01 -18.81 -11.15
C SER A 517 -14.63 -19.78 -10.14
N ASP A 518 -14.60 -21.07 -10.41
CA ASP A 518 -15.05 -22.10 -9.48
C ASP A 518 -14.18 -22.14 -8.22
N ALA A 519 -12.86 -22.03 -8.35
CA ALA A 519 -11.94 -21.93 -7.20
C ALA A 519 -12.18 -20.68 -6.33
N TYR A 520 -12.74 -19.60 -6.91
CA TYR A 520 -13.09 -18.37 -6.19
C TYR A 520 -14.49 -18.42 -5.59
N TYR A 521 -15.48 -18.94 -6.29
CA TYR A 521 -16.92 -18.79 -5.99
C TYR A 521 -17.72 -20.08 -6.01
N GLY A 522 -17.08 -21.24 -6.21
CA GLY A 522 -17.72 -22.54 -6.11
C GLY A 522 -18.25 -22.82 -4.69
N GLU A 523 -19.04 -23.87 -4.55
CA GLU A 523 -19.68 -24.26 -3.29
C GLU A 523 -18.71 -24.45 -2.13
N GLU A 524 -17.48 -24.93 -2.41
CA GLU A 524 -16.42 -25.08 -1.41
C GLU A 524 -15.69 -23.78 -1.06
N SER A 525 -15.99 -22.69 -1.75
CA SER A 525 -15.26 -21.42 -1.65
C SER A 525 -16.06 -20.31 -0.97
N GLN A 526 -17.33 -20.53 -0.68
CA GLN A 526 -18.20 -19.58 0.02
C GLN A 526 -19.35 -20.32 0.74
N ILE A 527 -19.82 -19.75 1.84
CA ILE A 527 -21.00 -20.26 2.55
C ILE A 527 -22.22 -19.51 2.02
N PRO A 528 -23.29 -20.23 1.60
CA PRO A 528 -24.54 -19.61 1.17
C PRO A 528 -25.13 -18.73 2.27
N LYS A 529 -25.65 -17.56 1.87
CA LYS A 529 -26.39 -16.69 2.80
C LYS A 529 -27.64 -17.42 3.33
N PRO A 530 -28.10 -17.03 4.53
CA PRO A 530 -29.40 -17.50 5.03
C PRO A 530 -30.50 -17.14 4.04
N THR A 531 -31.36 -18.10 3.71
CA THR A 531 -32.56 -17.83 2.92
C THR A 531 -33.70 -17.36 3.83
N VAL A 532 -34.70 -16.70 3.24
CA VAL A 532 -35.88 -16.26 3.99
C VAL A 532 -36.67 -17.47 4.49
N GLU A 533 -36.60 -18.57 3.76
CA GLU A 533 -37.28 -19.85 4.14
C GLU A 533 -36.58 -20.46 5.34
N GLU A 534 -35.25 -20.65 5.31
CA GLU A 534 -34.48 -21.12 6.48
C GLU A 534 -34.76 -20.29 7.74
N TYR A 535 -34.83 -18.96 7.61
CA TYR A 535 -35.14 -18.08 8.74
C TYR A 535 -36.58 -18.25 9.26
N ARG A 536 -37.56 -18.40 8.37
CA ARG A 536 -38.96 -18.64 8.74
C ARG A 536 -39.17 -19.98 9.41
N GLU A 537 -38.55 -21.05 8.92
CA GLU A 537 -38.64 -22.39 9.52
C GLU A 537 -38.15 -22.39 10.96
N ILE A 538 -36.97 -21.74 11.22
CA ILE A 538 -36.43 -21.67 12.56
C ILE A 538 -37.29 -20.81 13.49
N THR A 539 -37.79 -19.67 13.02
CA THR A 539 -38.65 -18.78 13.84
C THR A 539 -40.05 -19.36 14.06
N SER A 540 -40.57 -20.18 13.14
CA SER A 540 -41.86 -20.87 13.32
C SER A 540 -41.75 -22.14 14.19
N GLY A 541 -40.58 -22.81 14.16
CA GLY A 541 -40.31 -24.00 14.98
C GLY A 541 -40.05 -23.73 16.45
N HIS A 542 -39.71 -22.50 16.84
CA HIS A 542 -39.45 -22.09 18.23
C HIS A 542 -40.73 -21.75 19.02
N GLY A 543 -41.93 -21.93 18.41
CA GLY A 543 -43.22 -21.74 19.06
C GLY A 543 -43.72 -22.94 19.91
N HIS A 544 -42.94 -24.00 19.97
CA HIS A 544 -43.37 -25.25 20.65
C HIS A 544 -42.31 -25.85 21.58
N HIS A 545 -41.59 -24.99 22.37
CA HIS A 545 -40.87 -25.53 23.52
C HIS A 545 -40.90 -24.56 24.72
#